data_1a58ef14e38571d1ccf6e4e88ae47583
#
_entry.id   1a58ef14e38571d1ccf6e4e88ae47583
#
_cell.length_a   1.000
_cell.length_b   1.000
_cell.length_c   1.000
_cell.angle_alpha   90.00
_cell.angle_beta   90.00
_cell.angle_gamma   90.00
#
_symmetry.space_group_name_H-M   'P 1'
#
loop_
_entity.id
_entity.type
_entity.pdbx_description
1 polymer ?
#
loop_
_entity_poly.entity_id
_entity_poly.type
_entity_poly.pdbx_seq_one_letter_code
_entity_poly.pdbx_strand_id
1 'polypeptide(L)'
;MEQTHAILTRLTKLGDTSLIVHWLTNSSGLIKTVAKAARRPKSPFAGKLDLFFSADICWAVARRGELHYLRECSPTHCRLAIRRDYTATLLAAYFCRLLERAIQPEHPEPELHDLLHRALDYAETHGATLRALTHFEHELARILGITASKNQTSHALREAIGEFPPQRTQLLERLRR
;
A
#
# COMPACT_ATOMS: atom_id res chain seq x y z
N MET A 1 -11.47 -6.22 19.59
CA MET A 1 -10.21 -5.63 19.13
C MET A 1 -9.54 -6.61 18.21
N GLU A 2 -9.03 -6.15 17.08
CA GLU A 2 -8.38 -6.96 16.07
C GLU A 2 -6.89 -6.64 16.05
N GLN A 3 -6.05 -7.61 15.69
CA GLN A 3 -4.59 -7.45 15.55
C GLN A 3 -4.11 -8.13 14.29
N THR A 4 -3.19 -7.50 13.57
CA THR A 4 -2.57 -8.09 12.38
C THR A 4 -1.29 -7.36 12.00
N HIS A 5 -0.46 -8.02 11.18
CA HIS A 5 0.59 -7.35 10.43
C HIS A 5 -0.01 -6.60 9.23
N ALA A 6 0.43 -5.38 9.02
CA ALA A 6 -0.11 -4.48 8.01
C ALA A 6 0.98 -3.63 7.35
N ILE A 7 0.71 -3.22 6.11
CA ILE A 7 1.53 -2.27 5.36
C ILE A 7 0.74 -0.98 5.20
N LEU A 8 1.34 0.15 5.57
CA LEU A 8 0.74 1.47 5.44
C LEU A 8 0.80 1.93 3.97
N THR A 9 -0.36 2.02 3.33
CA THR A 9 -0.46 2.35 1.90
C THR A 9 -0.78 3.81 1.63
N ARG A 10 -1.49 4.48 2.57
CA ARG A 10 -1.87 5.89 2.43
C ARG A 10 -2.12 6.56 3.78
N LEU A 11 -1.80 7.85 3.82
CA LEU A 11 -2.16 8.76 4.91
C LEU A 11 -3.02 9.90 4.40
N THR A 12 -4.10 10.21 5.11
CA THR A 12 -4.97 11.34 4.82
C THR A 12 -5.21 12.14 6.09
N LYS A 13 -5.15 13.46 6.01
CA LYS A 13 -5.45 14.32 7.17
C LYS A 13 -6.94 14.24 7.53
N LEU A 14 -7.22 14.14 8.81
CA LEU A 14 -8.57 14.21 9.38
C LEU A 14 -8.60 15.33 10.42
N GLY A 15 -9.10 16.48 10.00
CA GLY A 15 -9.01 17.71 10.80
C GLY A 15 -7.57 18.11 11.11
N ASP A 16 -7.36 18.83 12.21
CA ASP A 16 -6.05 19.43 12.51
C ASP A 16 -5.05 18.47 13.13
N THR A 17 -5.51 17.46 13.84
CA THR A 17 -4.63 16.63 14.69
C THR A 17 -4.64 15.15 14.38
N SER A 18 -5.63 14.65 13.65
CA SER A 18 -5.79 13.20 13.40
C SER A 18 -5.41 12.82 11.96
N LEU A 19 -5.19 11.53 11.76
CA LEU A 19 -4.93 10.95 10.44
C LEU A 19 -5.92 9.82 10.18
N ILE A 20 -6.34 9.67 8.91
CA ILE A 20 -6.88 8.42 8.39
C ILE A 20 -5.70 7.67 7.80
N VAL A 21 -5.50 6.45 8.28
CA VAL A 21 -4.44 5.55 7.84
C VAL A 21 -5.07 4.40 7.07
N HIS A 22 -4.60 4.19 5.86
CA HIS A 22 -5.01 3.06 5.03
C HIS A 22 -3.95 1.96 5.15
N TRP A 23 -4.42 0.76 5.40
CA TRP A 23 -3.59 -0.41 5.62
C TRP A 23 -3.97 -1.53 4.65
N LEU A 24 -2.96 -2.19 4.08
CA LEU A 24 -3.12 -3.52 3.54
C LEU A 24 -2.69 -4.50 4.62
N THR A 25 -3.64 -5.26 5.12
CA THR A 25 -3.42 -6.22 6.21
C THR A 25 -3.31 -7.64 5.69
N ASN A 26 -2.63 -8.49 6.43
CA ASN A 26 -2.51 -9.91 6.09
C ASN A 26 -3.83 -10.69 6.27
N SER A 27 -4.63 -10.31 7.28
CA SER A 27 -5.81 -11.09 7.69
C SER A 27 -7.16 -10.45 7.40
N SER A 28 -7.21 -9.14 7.09
CA SER A 28 -8.47 -8.39 6.98
C SER A 28 -8.53 -7.54 5.70
N GLY A 29 -7.61 -7.74 4.75
CA GLY A 29 -7.57 -6.99 3.48
C GLY A 29 -7.26 -5.52 3.67
N LEU A 30 -7.87 -4.67 2.85
CA LEU A 30 -7.73 -3.21 2.94
C LEU A 30 -8.66 -2.66 4.02
N ILE A 31 -8.09 -2.03 5.04
CA ILE A 31 -8.83 -1.36 6.11
C ILE A 31 -8.43 0.11 6.24
N LYS A 32 -9.34 0.90 6.82
CA LYS A 32 -9.09 2.31 7.13
C LYS A 32 -9.23 2.53 8.62
N THR A 33 -8.25 3.18 9.23
CA THR A 33 -8.29 3.48 10.67
C THR A 33 -8.08 4.97 10.94
N VAL A 34 -8.75 5.49 11.96
CA VAL A 34 -8.46 6.82 12.51
C VAL A 34 -7.38 6.69 13.57
N ALA A 35 -6.26 7.33 13.36
CA ALA A 35 -5.24 7.58 14.37
C ALA A 35 -5.52 8.95 15.02
N LYS A 36 -6.27 8.93 16.15
CA LYS A 36 -6.64 10.15 16.86
C LYS A 36 -5.42 10.87 17.41
N ALA A 37 -5.38 12.18 17.24
CA ALA A 37 -4.31 13.06 17.71
C ALA A 37 -2.89 12.64 17.22
N ALA A 38 -2.79 11.88 16.11
CA ALA A 38 -1.53 11.36 15.59
C ALA A 38 -0.51 12.46 15.24
N ARG A 39 -0.99 13.65 14.92
CA ARG A 39 -0.16 14.81 14.55
C ARG A 39 0.27 15.69 15.74
N ARG A 40 -0.15 15.35 16.96
CA ARG A 40 0.29 16.08 18.15
C ARG A 40 1.71 15.65 18.55
N PRO A 41 2.56 16.55 19.09
CA PRO A 41 3.95 16.23 19.45
C PRO A 41 4.10 15.06 20.44
N LYS A 42 3.13 14.92 21.37
CA LYS A 42 3.11 13.84 22.37
C LYS A 42 2.20 12.67 21.98
N SER A 43 1.97 12.47 20.69
CA SER A 43 1.14 11.36 20.20
C SER A 43 1.80 10.01 20.45
N PRO A 44 1.04 8.97 20.84
CA PRO A 44 1.56 7.60 20.90
C PRO A 44 1.94 7.06 19.51
N PHE A 45 1.52 7.75 18.46
CA PHE A 45 1.81 7.42 17.04
C PHE A 45 2.96 8.24 16.44
N ALA A 46 3.60 9.13 17.23
CA ALA A 46 4.71 9.95 16.74
C ALA A 46 5.86 9.07 16.20
N GLY A 47 6.26 9.32 14.94
CA GLY A 47 7.30 8.57 14.25
C GLY A 47 6.95 7.13 13.85
N LYS A 48 5.72 6.67 14.09
CA LYS A 48 5.29 5.30 13.79
C LYS A 48 4.44 5.17 12.53
N LEU A 49 3.88 6.25 12.04
CA LEU A 49 2.98 6.26 10.88
C LEU A 49 3.62 6.98 9.72
N ASP A 50 4.08 6.19 8.75
CA ASP A 50 4.61 6.74 7.50
C ASP A 50 4.37 5.79 6.33
N LEU A 51 4.42 6.34 5.10
CA LEU A 51 4.18 5.56 3.89
C LEU A 51 5.15 4.39 3.78
N PHE A 52 4.61 3.24 3.38
CA PHE A 52 5.34 2.00 3.13
C PHE A 52 5.89 1.29 4.38
N PHE A 53 5.62 1.81 5.57
CA PHE A 53 5.97 1.11 6.81
C PHE A 53 5.15 -0.17 6.93
N SER A 54 5.81 -1.25 7.31
CA SER A 54 5.15 -2.43 7.86
C SER A 54 5.08 -2.31 9.37
N ALA A 55 3.97 -2.72 9.96
CA ALA A 55 3.74 -2.62 11.39
C ALA A 55 2.79 -3.73 11.88
N ASP A 56 2.95 -4.11 13.11
CA ASP A 56 1.91 -4.81 13.85
C ASP A 56 0.95 -3.76 14.41
N ILE A 57 -0.32 -3.88 14.04
CA ILE A 57 -1.36 -2.93 14.43
C ILE A 57 -2.46 -3.59 15.24
N CYS A 58 -3.02 -2.81 16.17
CA CYS A 58 -4.24 -3.15 16.90
C CYS A 58 -5.29 -2.07 16.66
N TRP A 59 -6.53 -2.50 16.34
CA TRP A 59 -7.62 -1.55 16.11
C TRP A 59 -8.93 -2.03 16.72
N ALA A 60 -9.81 -1.08 16.99
CA ALA A 60 -11.20 -1.34 17.36
C ALA A 60 -12.08 -1.17 16.12
N VAL A 61 -12.87 -2.20 15.83
CA VAL A 61 -13.83 -2.18 14.73
C VAL A 61 -14.90 -1.12 15.01
N ALA A 62 -15.24 -0.33 14.00
CA ALA A 62 -16.31 0.64 14.06
C ALA A 62 -17.67 -0.08 14.14
N ARG A 63 -18.58 0.46 14.92
CA ARG A 63 -19.96 -0.08 14.99
C ARG A 63 -20.76 0.18 13.71
N ARG A 64 -20.39 1.21 12.96
CA ARG A 64 -21.01 1.61 11.69
C ARG A 64 -19.93 2.16 10.76
N GLY A 65 -20.03 1.82 9.46
CA GLY A 65 -19.10 2.29 8.42
C GLY A 65 -17.73 1.60 8.45
N GLU A 66 -16.88 1.94 7.49
CA GLU A 66 -15.59 1.31 7.20
C GLU A 66 -14.40 1.98 7.93
N LEU A 67 -14.64 2.99 8.76
CA LEU A 67 -13.58 3.77 9.40
C LEU A 67 -13.38 3.33 10.85
N HIS A 68 -12.43 2.44 11.05
CA HIS A 68 -12.10 1.85 12.36
C HIS A 68 -11.24 2.79 13.21
N TYR A 69 -10.84 2.37 14.41
CA TYR A 69 -10.04 3.18 15.34
C TYR A 69 -8.71 2.50 15.62
N LEU A 70 -7.60 3.09 15.16
CA LEU A 70 -6.25 2.63 15.50
C LEU A 70 -6.02 2.80 17.00
N ARG A 71 -5.57 1.73 17.65
CA ARG A 71 -5.25 1.70 19.07
C ARG A 71 -3.75 1.68 19.30
N GLU A 72 -3.07 0.78 18.59
CA GLU A 72 -1.63 0.59 18.70
C GLU A 72 -1.00 0.42 17.32
N CYS A 73 0.25 0.84 17.20
CA CYS A 73 1.06 0.65 16.02
C CYS A 73 2.51 0.44 16.47
N SER A 74 3.07 -0.69 16.07
CA SER A 74 4.46 -1.06 16.33
C SER A 74 5.15 -1.32 15.00
N PRO A 75 5.91 -0.34 14.44
CA PRO A 75 6.62 -0.52 13.18
C PRO A 75 7.60 -1.69 13.26
N THR A 76 7.55 -2.57 12.26
CA THR A 76 8.45 -3.72 12.11
C THR A 76 9.49 -3.50 11.04
N HIS A 77 9.14 -2.74 9.98
CA HIS A 77 10.06 -2.37 8.90
C HIS A 77 9.69 -1.00 8.32
N CYS A 78 10.62 -0.05 8.35
CA CYS A 78 10.35 1.35 8.01
C CYS A 78 10.69 1.73 6.56
N ARG A 79 11.42 0.94 5.81
CA ARG A 79 11.82 1.14 4.39
C ARG A 79 12.28 2.57 4.06
N LEU A 80 13.12 3.14 4.92
CA LEU A 80 13.54 4.54 4.84
C LEU A 80 14.32 4.88 3.56
N ALA A 81 14.96 3.88 2.93
CA ALA A 81 15.71 4.10 1.72
C ALA A 81 14.83 4.48 0.52
N ILE A 82 13.56 4.03 0.46
CA ILE A 82 12.62 4.40 -0.60
C ILE A 82 12.46 5.93 -0.70
N ARG A 83 12.47 6.64 0.44
CA ARG A 83 12.27 8.10 0.49
C ARG A 83 13.44 8.92 -0.06
N ARG A 84 14.61 8.31 -0.18
CA ARG A 84 15.83 8.96 -0.69
C ARG A 84 15.83 9.08 -2.21
N ASP A 85 14.99 8.29 -2.89
CA ASP A 85 14.83 8.29 -4.34
C ASP A 85 13.37 8.57 -4.71
N TYR A 86 13.16 9.67 -5.43
CA TYR A 86 11.83 10.05 -5.90
C TYR A 86 11.20 8.98 -6.80
N THR A 87 11.98 8.34 -7.68
CA THR A 87 11.45 7.34 -8.60
C THR A 87 11.07 6.06 -7.86
N ALA A 88 11.84 5.65 -6.83
CA ALA A 88 11.49 4.54 -5.95
C ALA A 88 10.21 4.86 -5.13
N THR A 89 10.10 6.08 -4.60
CA THR A 89 8.88 6.54 -3.92
C THR A 89 7.66 6.51 -4.84
N LEU A 90 7.82 6.95 -6.09
CA LEU A 90 6.75 6.94 -7.09
C LEU A 90 6.33 5.50 -7.44
N LEU A 91 7.28 4.58 -7.57
CA LEU A 91 7.02 3.15 -7.82
C LEU A 91 6.26 2.51 -6.66
N ALA A 92 6.71 2.73 -5.43
CA ALA A 92 6.05 2.23 -4.23
C ALA A 92 4.61 2.77 -4.09
N ALA A 93 4.42 4.07 -4.35
CA ALA A 93 3.10 4.69 -4.36
C ALA A 93 2.20 4.11 -5.47
N TYR A 94 2.77 3.83 -6.64
CA TYR A 94 2.05 3.16 -7.73
C TYR A 94 1.55 1.79 -7.32
N PHE A 95 2.41 0.95 -6.72
CA PHE A 95 2.02 -0.37 -6.25
C PHE A 95 0.85 -0.31 -5.24
N CYS A 96 0.94 0.57 -4.25
CA CYS A 96 -0.14 0.76 -3.28
C CYS A 96 -1.45 1.19 -3.95
N ARG A 97 -1.39 2.15 -4.89
CA ARG A 97 -2.58 2.64 -5.58
C ARG A 97 -3.21 1.61 -6.51
N LEU A 98 -2.37 0.79 -7.15
CA LEU A 98 -2.85 -0.26 -8.03
C LEU A 98 -3.61 -1.32 -7.22
N LEU A 99 -3.09 -1.73 -6.06
CA LEU A 99 -3.77 -2.66 -5.16
C LEU A 99 -5.08 -2.09 -4.60
N GLU A 100 -5.11 -0.81 -4.21
CA GLU A 100 -6.35 -0.17 -3.75
C GLU A 100 -7.50 -0.21 -4.79
N ARG A 101 -7.17 -0.32 -6.07
CA ARG A 101 -8.17 -0.48 -7.16
C ARG A 101 -8.56 -1.92 -7.42
N ALA A 102 -7.66 -2.85 -7.12
CA ALA A 102 -7.81 -4.26 -7.43
C ALA A 102 -8.51 -5.05 -6.32
N ILE A 103 -8.43 -4.59 -5.07
CA ILE A 103 -8.90 -5.30 -3.88
C ILE A 103 -10.19 -4.69 -3.36
N GLN A 104 -11.15 -5.53 -3.01
CA GLN A 104 -12.33 -5.10 -2.26
C GLN A 104 -11.96 -4.79 -0.80
N PRO A 105 -12.52 -3.72 -0.21
CA PRO A 105 -12.31 -3.42 1.21
C PRO A 105 -12.72 -4.61 2.11
N GLU A 106 -11.98 -4.81 3.19
CA GLU A 106 -12.26 -5.81 4.22
C GLU A 106 -12.35 -7.27 3.71
N HIS A 107 -11.75 -7.54 2.53
CA HIS A 107 -11.61 -8.90 2.00
C HIS A 107 -10.17 -9.38 2.16
N PRO A 108 -9.91 -10.46 2.92
CA PRO A 108 -8.56 -10.98 3.12
C PRO A 108 -7.91 -11.44 1.81
N GLU A 109 -6.74 -10.92 1.51
CA GLU A 109 -5.96 -11.25 0.33
C GLU A 109 -4.47 -11.41 0.70
N PRO A 110 -4.10 -12.49 1.39
CA PRO A 110 -2.73 -12.66 1.91
C PRO A 110 -1.68 -12.71 0.82
N GLU A 111 -2.00 -13.24 -0.37
CA GLU A 111 -1.07 -13.23 -1.51
C GLU A 111 -0.76 -11.82 -2.01
N LEU A 112 -1.73 -10.91 -1.97
CA LEU A 112 -1.52 -9.50 -2.36
C LEU A 112 -0.77 -8.73 -1.30
N HIS A 113 -0.96 -9.05 -0.02
CA HIS A 113 -0.13 -8.51 1.06
C HIS A 113 1.33 -8.92 0.90
N ASP A 114 1.61 -10.21 0.63
CA ASP A 114 2.96 -10.72 0.38
C ASP A 114 3.58 -10.10 -0.87
N LEU A 115 2.81 -9.98 -1.96
CA LEU A 115 3.27 -9.33 -3.19
C LEU A 115 3.72 -7.89 -2.92
N LEU A 116 2.91 -7.10 -2.20
CA LEU A 116 3.28 -5.71 -1.87
C LEU A 116 4.51 -5.67 -0.97
N HIS A 117 4.58 -6.55 0.04
CA HIS A 117 5.72 -6.62 0.96
C HIS A 117 7.03 -6.82 0.20
N ARG A 118 7.11 -7.86 -0.63
CA ARG A 118 8.29 -8.16 -1.46
C ARG A 118 8.62 -7.06 -2.47
N ALA A 119 7.61 -6.45 -3.07
CA ALA A 119 7.81 -5.37 -4.04
C ALA A 119 8.39 -4.11 -3.39
N LEU A 120 7.95 -3.77 -2.17
CA LEU A 120 8.49 -2.64 -1.41
C LEU A 120 9.92 -2.92 -0.93
N ASP A 121 10.24 -4.14 -0.51
CA ASP A 121 11.60 -4.54 -0.11
C ASP A 121 12.55 -4.51 -1.30
N TYR A 122 12.07 -4.92 -2.48
CA TYR A 122 12.85 -4.78 -3.72
C TYR A 122 13.11 -3.31 -4.07
N ALA A 123 12.07 -2.46 -3.97
CA ALA A 123 12.22 -1.02 -4.24
C ALA A 123 13.18 -0.34 -3.25
N GLU A 124 13.20 -0.78 -1.99
CA GLU A 124 14.14 -0.28 -0.99
C GLU A 124 15.60 -0.59 -1.33
N THR A 125 15.87 -1.80 -1.83
CA THR A 125 17.24 -2.30 -2.06
C THR A 125 17.77 -1.99 -3.46
N HIS A 126 16.91 -1.99 -4.48
CA HIS A 126 17.28 -1.88 -5.89
C HIS A 126 16.76 -0.61 -6.57
N GLY A 127 15.94 0.20 -5.87
CA GLY A 127 15.30 1.36 -6.45
C GLY A 127 14.19 1.00 -7.44
N ALA A 128 13.81 1.97 -8.29
CA ALA A 128 12.79 1.78 -9.29
C ALA A 128 13.37 1.25 -10.60
N THR A 129 12.79 0.16 -11.11
CA THR A 129 13.15 -0.43 -12.41
C THR A 129 11.90 -0.76 -13.21
N LEU A 130 12.01 -0.72 -14.54
CA LEU A 130 10.92 -1.15 -15.43
C LEU A 130 10.55 -2.62 -15.19
N ARG A 131 11.55 -3.45 -14.88
CA ARG A 131 11.35 -4.86 -14.54
C ARG A 131 10.49 -5.02 -13.28
N ALA A 132 10.74 -4.24 -12.23
CA ALA A 132 9.93 -4.27 -11.00
C ALA A 132 8.48 -3.89 -11.27
N LEU A 133 8.25 -2.82 -12.06
CA LEU A 133 6.91 -2.37 -12.44
C LEU A 133 6.16 -3.46 -13.20
N THR A 134 6.75 -3.99 -14.27
CA THR A 134 6.09 -5.01 -15.12
C THR A 134 5.91 -6.35 -14.40
N HIS A 135 6.86 -6.73 -13.55
CA HIS A 135 6.74 -7.94 -12.72
C HIS A 135 5.59 -7.82 -11.73
N PHE A 136 5.46 -6.69 -11.05
CA PHE A 136 4.36 -6.46 -10.11
C PHE A 136 3.00 -6.53 -10.80
N GLU A 137 2.84 -5.88 -11.95
CA GLU A 137 1.60 -5.95 -12.75
C GLU A 137 1.28 -7.38 -13.19
N HIS A 138 2.30 -8.15 -13.57
CA HIS A 138 2.13 -9.55 -13.98
C HIS A 138 1.69 -10.44 -12.82
N GLU A 139 2.36 -10.33 -11.66
CA GLU A 139 1.98 -11.11 -10.47
C GLU A 139 0.60 -10.73 -9.94
N LEU A 140 0.26 -9.43 -9.96
CA LEU A 140 -1.09 -8.98 -9.62
C LEU A 140 -2.13 -9.62 -10.53
N ALA A 141 -1.92 -9.60 -11.85
CA ALA A 141 -2.83 -10.23 -12.80
C ALA A 141 -2.97 -11.74 -12.53
N ARG A 142 -1.86 -12.42 -12.25
CA ARG A 142 -1.86 -13.85 -11.90
C ARG A 142 -2.69 -14.14 -10.65
N ILE A 143 -2.52 -13.37 -9.58
CA ILE A 143 -3.26 -13.55 -8.31
C ILE A 143 -4.76 -13.27 -8.52
N LEU A 144 -5.10 -12.28 -9.34
CA LEU A 144 -6.50 -11.96 -9.68
C LEU A 144 -7.13 -12.97 -10.68
N GLY A 145 -6.41 -14.00 -11.10
CA GLY A 145 -6.90 -14.98 -12.06
C GLY A 145 -7.04 -14.45 -13.50
N ILE A 146 -6.38 -13.33 -13.82
CA ILE A 146 -6.41 -12.74 -15.15
C ILE A 146 -5.42 -13.49 -16.05
N THR A 147 -5.94 -14.28 -16.98
CA THR A 147 -5.11 -15.04 -17.91
C THR A 147 -4.68 -14.16 -19.08
N ALA A 148 -3.41 -13.79 -19.13
CA ALA A 148 -2.82 -13.04 -20.22
C ALA A 148 -1.36 -13.42 -20.45
N SER A 149 -0.89 -13.32 -21.69
CA SER A 149 0.54 -13.37 -21.97
C SER A 149 1.25 -12.15 -21.38
N LYS A 150 2.56 -12.24 -21.12
CA LYS A 150 3.35 -11.11 -20.57
C LYS A 150 3.17 -9.80 -21.36
N ASN A 151 3.02 -9.89 -22.66
CA ASN A 151 2.84 -8.72 -23.52
C ASN A 151 1.42 -8.13 -23.47
N GLN A 152 0.44 -8.86 -22.96
CA GLN A 152 -0.97 -8.47 -22.87
C GLN A 152 -1.40 -8.14 -21.44
N THR A 153 -0.54 -8.38 -20.44
CA THR A 153 -0.86 -8.19 -19.03
C THR A 153 -1.42 -6.80 -18.72
N SER A 154 -0.76 -5.76 -19.22
CA SER A 154 -1.21 -4.37 -18.95
C SER A 154 -2.58 -4.09 -19.57
N HIS A 155 -2.88 -4.64 -20.75
CA HIS A 155 -4.21 -4.49 -21.37
C HIS A 155 -5.27 -5.22 -20.55
N ALA A 156 -5.04 -6.48 -20.22
CA ALA A 156 -5.96 -7.30 -19.45
C ALA A 156 -6.22 -6.74 -18.03
N LEU A 157 -5.19 -6.24 -17.36
CA LEU A 157 -5.36 -5.52 -16.09
C LEU A 157 -6.23 -4.28 -16.24
N ARG A 158 -6.00 -3.46 -17.28
CA ARG A 158 -6.80 -2.27 -17.53
C ARG A 158 -8.27 -2.59 -17.76
N GLU A 159 -8.57 -3.67 -18.46
CA GLU A 159 -9.95 -4.15 -18.64
C GLU A 159 -10.60 -4.58 -17.32
N ALA A 160 -9.84 -5.24 -16.46
CA ALA A 160 -10.34 -5.78 -15.18
C ALA A 160 -10.51 -4.73 -14.08
N ILE A 161 -9.53 -3.81 -13.93
CA ILE A 161 -9.48 -2.85 -12.80
C ILE A 161 -9.71 -1.40 -13.21
N GLY A 162 -9.92 -1.13 -14.51
CA GLY A 162 -10.07 0.22 -15.06
C GLY A 162 -8.74 0.93 -15.32
N GLU A 163 -8.79 2.25 -15.39
CA GLU A 163 -7.59 3.07 -15.68
C GLU A 163 -6.49 2.89 -14.63
N PHE A 164 -5.26 2.80 -15.10
CA PHE A 164 -4.09 2.76 -14.21
C PHE A 164 -3.94 4.04 -13.38
N PRO A 165 -3.39 3.96 -12.17
CA PRO A 165 -3.00 5.15 -11.42
C PRO A 165 -2.07 6.06 -12.25
N PRO A 166 -2.22 7.41 -12.16
CA PRO A 166 -1.46 8.35 -12.99
C PRO A 166 0.07 8.25 -12.81
N GLN A 167 0.53 7.72 -11.69
CA GLN A 167 1.94 7.45 -11.42
C GLN A 167 2.58 6.55 -12.48
N ARG A 168 1.81 5.65 -13.11
CA ARG A 168 2.32 4.73 -14.13
C ARG A 168 2.93 5.45 -15.32
N THR A 169 2.25 6.47 -15.85
CA THR A 169 2.75 7.25 -16.98
C THR A 169 4.07 7.93 -16.63
N GLN A 170 4.12 8.60 -15.47
CA GLN A 170 5.35 9.25 -15.00
C GLN A 170 6.50 8.25 -14.81
N LEU A 171 6.21 7.05 -14.28
CA LEU A 171 7.20 5.98 -14.13
C LEU A 171 7.75 5.51 -15.47
N LEU A 172 6.88 5.23 -16.45
CA LEU A 172 7.31 4.78 -17.76
C LEU A 172 8.18 5.80 -18.49
N GLU A 173 7.89 7.10 -18.34
CA GLU A 173 8.72 8.17 -18.88
C GLU A 173 10.11 8.24 -18.24
N ARG A 174 10.20 8.01 -16.92
CA ARG A 174 11.46 8.05 -16.16
C ARG A 174 12.31 6.80 -16.35
N LEU A 175 11.68 5.63 -16.40
CA LEU A 175 12.36 4.34 -16.46
C LEU A 175 12.80 3.93 -17.89
N ARG A 176 12.38 4.67 -18.92
CA ARG A 176 12.83 4.49 -20.30
C ARG A 176 14.03 5.36 -20.68
N ARG A 177 14.40 6.31 -19.81
CA ARG A 177 15.59 7.14 -19.97
C ARG A 177 16.82 6.44 -19.43
#